data_6c4c3ebf76e1905010186ba2103d99f7
#
_entry.id   6c4c3ebf76e1905010186ba2103d99f7
#
_cell.length_a   1.000
_cell.length_b   1.000
_cell.length_c   1.000
_cell.angle_alpha   90.00
_cell.angle_beta   90.00
_cell.angle_gamma   90.00
#
_symmetry.space_group_name_H-M   'P 1'
#
loop_
_entity.id
_entity.type
_entity.pdbx_description
1 polymer ?
#
loop_
_entity_poly.entity_id
_entity_poly.type
_entity_poly.pdbx_seq_one_letter_code
_entity_poly.pdbx_strand_id
1 'polypeptide(L)'
;MSTAPRYTINRSIVILRYKQAFLDWLMSADPNPPQDMTLDDLGDDGDAFMIPGENVVDNMQDAVKWVEKHWGMFFEHTLEGWLVDESLWPQKRTLKMFREWFTIEYRSMVWDLVNAPILTEDWEESEDGAEDTLH
;
A
#
# COMPACT_ATOMS: atom_id res chain seq x y z
N MET A 1 6.39 -2.74 35.11
CA MET A 1 5.03 -2.52 34.58
C MET A 1 5.01 -1.24 33.74
N SER A 2 4.39 -1.32 32.60
CA SER A 2 4.39 -0.20 31.68
C SER A 2 3.28 0.80 32.02
N THR A 3 3.59 2.09 31.88
CA THR A 3 2.59 3.15 32.02
C THR A 3 2.20 3.74 30.66
N ALA A 4 2.80 3.25 29.57
CA ALA A 4 2.49 3.75 28.25
C ALA A 4 1.06 3.34 27.85
N PRO A 5 0.32 4.21 27.15
CA PRO A 5 -0.99 3.86 26.65
C PRO A 5 -0.89 2.74 25.62
N ARG A 6 -1.98 1.99 25.50
CA ARG A 6 -2.00 0.84 24.59
C ARG A 6 -3.43 0.60 24.17
N TYR A 7 -3.78 1.15 23.04
CA TYR A 7 -5.15 1.12 22.51
C TYR A 7 -5.22 0.26 21.27
N THR A 8 -6.30 -0.50 21.12
CA THR A 8 -6.61 -1.09 19.82
C THR A 8 -7.43 -0.09 19.02
N ILE A 9 -7.30 -0.15 17.71
CA ILE A 9 -8.12 0.68 16.83
C ILE A 9 -8.98 -0.22 15.96
N ASN A 10 -10.02 0.35 15.38
CA ASN A 10 -11.01 -0.39 14.59
C ASN A 10 -10.58 -0.54 13.14
N ARG A 11 -9.35 -0.91 12.93
CA ARG A 11 -8.77 -1.14 11.60
C ARG A 11 -7.93 -2.40 11.64
N SER A 12 -7.80 -3.00 10.48
CA SER A 12 -6.77 -4.02 10.23
C SER A 12 -5.72 -3.40 9.32
N ILE A 13 -4.60 -4.11 9.14
CA ILE A 13 -3.53 -3.63 8.26
C ILE A 13 -3.25 -4.67 7.19
N VAL A 14 -3.02 -4.20 5.96
CA VAL A 14 -2.45 -5.02 4.92
C VAL A 14 -1.16 -4.38 4.42
N ILE A 15 -0.24 -5.22 4.00
CA ILE A 15 1.01 -4.81 3.38
C ILE A 15 1.12 -5.59 2.10
N LEU A 16 1.49 -4.93 1.02
CA LEU A 16 1.75 -5.61 -0.24
C LEU A 16 3.23 -5.97 -0.30
N ARG A 17 3.50 -7.26 -0.51
CA ARG A 17 4.87 -7.73 -0.73
C ARG A 17 5.09 -7.89 -2.22
N TYR A 18 6.25 -7.48 -2.68
CA TYR A 18 6.59 -7.53 -4.09
C TYR A 18 6.98 -8.94 -4.50
N LYS A 19 6.55 -9.34 -5.69
CA LYS A 19 6.97 -10.59 -6.30
C LYS A 19 7.95 -10.28 -7.43
N GLN A 20 8.56 -11.31 -7.96
CA GLN A 20 9.60 -11.14 -8.98
C GLN A 20 9.12 -10.33 -10.19
N ALA A 21 7.86 -10.52 -10.59
CA ALA A 21 7.31 -9.79 -11.73
C ALA A 21 7.35 -8.28 -11.54
N PHE A 22 7.11 -7.81 -10.31
CA PHE A 22 7.21 -6.38 -10.02
C PHE A 22 8.65 -5.89 -10.22
N LEU A 23 9.61 -6.62 -9.67
CA LEU A 23 11.01 -6.24 -9.79
C LEU A 23 11.43 -6.22 -11.25
N ASP A 24 11.03 -7.24 -12.02
CA ASP A 24 11.35 -7.31 -13.44
C ASP A 24 10.83 -6.07 -14.18
N TRP A 25 9.60 -5.67 -13.88
CA TRP A 25 9.04 -4.46 -14.48
C TRP A 25 9.87 -3.24 -14.09
N LEU A 26 10.17 -3.08 -12.80
CA LEU A 26 10.88 -1.90 -12.32
C LEU A 26 12.25 -1.78 -13.00
N MET A 27 12.98 -2.89 -13.09
CA MET A 27 14.32 -2.89 -13.69
C MET A 27 14.28 -2.61 -15.18
N SER A 28 13.18 -2.94 -15.86
CA SER A 28 13.07 -2.70 -17.30
C SER A 28 12.47 -1.35 -17.63
N ALA A 29 11.60 -0.83 -16.77
CA ALA A 29 10.87 0.42 -17.05
C ALA A 29 11.62 1.66 -16.57
N ASP A 30 12.38 1.54 -15.49
CA ASP A 30 13.10 2.68 -14.92
C ASP A 30 14.23 3.10 -15.85
N PRO A 31 14.26 4.35 -16.31
CA PRO A 31 15.37 4.83 -17.15
C PRO A 31 16.73 4.76 -16.45
N ASN A 32 16.74 4.74 -15.13
CA ASN A 32 17.94 4.72 -14.30
C ASN A 32 17.79 3.66 -13.22
N PRO A 33 17.69 2.38 -13.58
CA PRO A 33 17.39 1.35 -12.57
C PRO A 33 18.55 1.21 -11.58
N PRO A 34 18.25 0.96 -10.31
CA PRO A 34 19.30 0.66 -9.35
C PRO A 34 20.03 -0.61 -9.76
N GLN A 35 21.35 -0.60 -9.57
CA GLN A 35 22.13 -1.79 -9.90
C GLN A 35 22.00 -2.83 -8.80
N ASP A 36 21.93 -4.08 -9.19
CA ASP A 36 21.95 -5.21 -8.27
C ASP A 36 20.83 -5.21 -7.23
N MET A 37 19.68 -4.57 -7.56
CA MET A 37 18.54 -4.61 -6.66
C MET A 37 17.93 -6.00 -6.66
N THR A 38 17.72 -6.53 -5.47
CA THR A 38 17.10 -7.83 -5.28
C THR A 38 15.70 -7.67 -4.72
N LEU A 39 14.95 -8.77 -4.75
CA LEU A 39 13.61 -8.78 -4.19
C LEU A 39 13.63 -8.46 -2.69
N ASP A 40 14.66 -8.91 -1.99
CA ASP A 40 14.81 -8.60 -0.56
C ASP A 40 14.96 -7.10 -0.33
N ASP A 41 15.65 -6.40 -1.23
CA ASP A 41 15.80 -4.95 -1.10
C ASP A 41 14.47 -4.23 -1.20
N LEU A 42 13.55 -4.74 -2.03
CA LEU A 42 12.22 -4.17 -2.16
C LEU A 42 11.36 -4.42 -0.92
N GLY A 43 11.59 -5.55 -0.27
CA GLY A 43 10.72 -6.01 0.81
C GLY A 43 10.62 -5.08 1.99
N ASP A 44 11.61 -4.23 2.20
CA ASP A 44 11.66 -3.36 3.36
C ASP A 44 10.97 -2.01 3.14
N ASP A 45 10.51 -1.72 1.92
CA ASP A 45 9.97 -0.42 1.56
C ASP A 45 8.46 -0.41 1.32
N GLY A 46 7.76 -1.45 1.74
CA GLY A 46 6.31 -1.51 1.51
C GLY A 46 5.53 -0.61 2.44
N ASP A 47 4.50 0.03 1.90
CA ASP A 47 3.58 0.81 2.69
C ASP A 47 2.63 -0.10 3.45
N ALA A 48 2.18 0.36 4.62
CA ALA A 48 1.14 -0.29 5.38
C ALA A 48 -0.17 0.46 5.15
N PHE A 49 -1.24 -0.28 4.86
CA PHE A 49 -2.53 0.31 4.57
C PHE A 49 -3.52 -0.10 5.65
N MET A 50 -4.24 0.86 6.21
CA MET A 50 -5.34 0.56 7.11
C MET A 50 -6.57 0.24 6.29
N ILE A 51 -7.20 -0.89 6.60
CA ILE A 51 -8.43 -1.34 5.96
C ILE A 51 -9.48 -1.57 7.04
N PRO A 52 -10.75 -1.79 6.66
CA PRO A 52 -11.78 -2.00 7.68
C PRO A 52 -11.41 -3.11 8.64
N GLY A 53 -11.83 -2.96 9.89
CA GLY A 53 -11.56 -3.93 10.93
C GLY A 53 -12.55 -5.08 10.93
N GLU A 54 -12.65 -5.74 12.09
CA GLU A 54 -13.30 -7.05 12.21
C GLU A 54 -14.77 -7.12 11.76
N ASN A 55 -15.47 -5.99 11.70
CA ASN A 55 -16.85 -5.99 11.23
C ASN A 55 -16.96 -6.22 9.71
N VAL A 56 -15.91 -5.98 8.98
CA VAL A 56 -15.87 -6.13 7.53
C VAL A 56 -14.79 -7.13 7.13
N VAL A 57 -13.61 -7.00 7.73
CA VAL A 57 -12.46 -7.87 7.45
C VAL A 57 -12.12 -8.59 8.74
N ASP A 58 -12.43 -9.88 8.80
CA ASP A 58 -12.29 -10.68 10.02
C ASP A 58 -11.18 -11.72 9.92
N ASN A 59 -10.67 -11.96 8.71
CA ASN A 59 -9.65 -12.98 8.48
C ASN A 59 -8.89 -12.65 7.22
N MET A 60 -7.88 -13.49 6.92
CA MET A 60 -7.04 -13.30 5.74
C MET A 60 -7.82 -13.32 4.45
N GLN A 61 -8.81 -14.20 4.34
CA GLN A 61 -9.62 -14.30 3.12
C GLN A 61 -10.40 -13.00 2.87
N ASP A 62 -10.96 -12.44 3.93
CA ASP A 62 -11.68 -11.18 3.82
C ASP A 62 -10.73 -10.04 3.42
N ALA A 63 -9.52 -10.05 3.96
CA ALA A 63 -8.53 -9.03 3.61
C ALA A 63 -8.15 -9.11 2.14
N VAL A 64 -7.93 -10.33 1.64
CA VAL A 64 -7.61 -10.52 0.22
C VAL A 64 -8.77 -10.03 -0.65
N LYS A 65 -10.01 -10.39 -0.28
CA LYS A 65 -11.18 -9.94 -1.05
C LYS A 65 -11.29 -8.43 -1.06
N TRP A 66 -11.06 -7.79 0.07
CA TRP A 66 -11.16 -6.35 0.16
C TRP A 66 -10.11 -5.67 -0.71
N VAL A 67 -8.87 -6.14 -0.63
CA VAL A 67 -7.77 -5.58 -1.42
C VAL A 67 -8.04 -5.80 -2.91
N GLU A 68 -8.48 -7.01 -3.28
CA GLU A 68 -8.73 -7.31 -4.69
C GLU A 68 -9.91 -6.53 -5.25
N LYS A 69 -10.88 -6.20 -4.42
CA LYS A 69 -11.96 -5.32 -4.84
C LYS A 69 -11.45 -3.93 -5.20
N HIS A 70 -10.34 -3.53 -4.59
CA HIS A 70 -9.73 -2.22 -4.81
C HIS A 70 -8.37 -2.33 -5.48
N TRP A 71 -8.14 -3.39 -6.23
CA TRP A 71 -6.84 -3.71 -6.78
C TRP A 71 -6.23 -2.59 -7.62
N GLY A 72 -7.06 -1.88 -8.36
CA GLY A 72 -6.58 -0.80 -9.22
C GLY A 72 -5.92 0.33 -8.43
N MET A 73 -6.56 0.71 -7.33
CA MET A 73 -6.02 1.76 -6.46
C MET A 73 -4.69 1.32 -5.85
N PHE A 74 -4.63 0.09 -5.34
CA PHE A 74 -3.39 -0.42 -4.75
C PHE A 74 -2.27 -0.51 -5.79
N PHE A 75 -2.62 -0.94 -7.00
CA PHE A 75 -1.63 -1.07 -8.06
C PHE A 75 -1.05 0.29 -8.42
N GLU A 76 -1.92 1.27 -8.65
CA GLU A 76 -1.48 2.60 -9.03
C GLU A 76 -0.69 3.30 -7.93
N HIS A 77 -1.15 3.17 -6.69
CA HIS A 77 -0.43 3.74 -5.56
C HIS A 77 1.00 3.21 -5.51
N THR A 78 1.16 1.90 -5.69
CA THR A 78 2.48 1.28 -5.62
C THR A 78 3.36 1.69 -6.80
N LEU A 79 2.78 1.72 -8.00
CA LEU A 79 3.53 2.15 -9.18
C LEU A 79 4.03 3.59 -9.03
N GLU A 80 3.15 4.46 -8.57
CA GLU A 80 3.50 5.88 -8.39
C GLU A 80 4.61 6.06 -7.36
N GLY A 81 4.64 5.22 -6.35
CA GLY A 81 5.68 5.29 -5.34
C GLY A 81 7.07 4.97 -5.87
N TRP A 82 7.15 4.27 -6.98
CA TRP A 82 8.43 3.90 -7.58
C TRP A 82 8.77 4.70 -8.82
N LEU A 83 7.80 4.89 -9.71
CA LEU A 83 7.99 5.68 -10.93
C LEU A 83 6.79 6.60 -11.11
N VAL A 84 7.02 7.90 -11.00
CA VAL A 84 5.94 8.90 -11.08
C VAL A 84 5.39 9.03 -12.50
N ASP A 85 6.23 8.75 -13.50
CA ASP A 85 5.83 8.88 -14.90
C ASP A 85 4.90 7.74 -15.30
N GLU A 86 3.63 8.06 -15.47
CA GLU A 86 2.60 7.05 -15.78
C GLU A 86 2.81 6.37 -17.11
N SER A 87 3.54 7.02 -18.05
CA SER A 87 3.81 6.40 -19.33
C SER A 87 4.70 5.16 -19.21
N LEU A 88 5.41 5.02 -18.08
CA LEU A 88 6.26 3.87 -17.82
C LEU A 88 5.52 2.71 -17.18
N TRP A 89 4.27 2.94 -16.75
CA TRP A 89 3.48 1.90 -16.09
C TRP A 89 2.93 0.90 -17.09
N PRO A 90 2.62 -0.33 -16.66
CA PRO A 90 1.91 -1.26 -17.54
C PRO A 90 0.58 -0.65 -17.95
N GLN A 91 0.31 -0.63 -19.26
CA GLN A 91 -0.86 0.09 -19.78
C GLN A 91 -2.15 -0.73 -19.69
N LYS A 92 -2.04 -2.05 -19.65
CA LYS A 92 -3.22 -2.93 -19.57
C LYS A 92 -3.16 -3.75 -18.30
N ARG A 93 -3.38 -3.07 -17.19
CA ARG A 93 -3.33 -3.72 -15.88
C ARG A 93 -4.61 -4.52 -15.66
N THR A 94 -4.49 -5.67 -14.99
CA THR A 94 -5.61 -6.54 -14.65
C THR A 94 -5.45 -7.06 -13.23
N LEU A 95 -6.54 -7.57 -12.66
CA LEU A 95 -6.47 -8.22 -11.36
C LEU A 95 -5.51 -9.41 -11.39
N LYS A 96 -5.50 -10.16 -12.50
CA LYS A 96 -4.57 -11.28 -12.64
C LYS A 96 -3.13 -10.80 -12.52
N MET A 97 -2.80 -9.71 -13.20
CA MET A 97 -1.47 -9.12 -13.10
C MET A 97 -1.15 -8.70 -11.67
N PHE A 98 -2.12 -8.08 -10.99
CA PHE A 98 -1.96 -7.66 -9.61
C PHE A 98 -1.58 -8.87 -8.74
N ARG A 99 -2.27 -9.98 -8.90
CA ARG A 99 -1.98 -11.21 -8.15
C ARG A 99 -0.59 -11.76 -8.46
N GLU A 100 -0.13 -11.58 -9.67
CA GLU A 100 1.20 -12.06 -10.09
C GLU A 100 2.33 -11.16 -9.57
N TRP A 101 2.01 -9.91 -9.28
CA TRP A 101 3.01 -8.93 -8.87
C TRP A 101 3.13 -8.76 -7.37
N PHE A 102 2.07 -9.07 -6.62
CA PHE A 102 2.03 -8.79 -5.19
C PHE A 102 1.48 -9.95 -4.39
N THR A 103 1.99 -10.09 -3.17
CA THR A 103 1.43 -10.95 -2.13
C THR A 103 0.89 -10.04 -1.04
N ILE A 104 -0.25 -10.40 -0.47
CA ILE A 104 -0.90 -9.61 0.56
C ILE A 104 -0.54 -10.19 1.93
N GLU A 105 -0.01 -9.35 2.82
CA GLU A 105 0.13 -9.69 4.23
C GLU A 105 -0.96 -8.99 5.01
N TYR A 106 -1.44 -9.65 6.06
CA TYR A 106 -2.57 -9.17 6.84
C TYR A 106 -2.23 -9.21 8.32
N ARG A 107 -2.62 -8.15 9.02
CA ARG A 107 -2.53 -8.10 10.49
C ARG A 107 -3.88 -7.67 11.00
N SER A 108 -4.50 -8.52 11.83
CA SER A 108 -5.87 -8.30 12.29
C SER A 108 -5.96 -7.22 13.36
N MET A 109 -4.90 -7.04 14.14
CA MET A 109 -4.92 -6.11 15.27
C MET A 109 -3.92 -5.01 15.06
N VAL A 110 -4.37 -3.78 15.28
CA VAL A 110 -3.51 -2.61 15.20
C VAL A 110 -3.55 -1.92 16.56
N TRP A 111 -2.39 -1.65 17.11
CA TRP A 111 -2.26 -1.02 18.42
C TRP A 111 -1.75 0.40 18.28
N ASP A 112 -2.39 1.31 19.00
CA ASP A 112 -1.93 2.69 19.08
C ASP A 112 -1.29 2.89 20.44
N LEU A 113 -0.03 3.26 20.45
CA LEU A 113 0.73 3.41 21.69
C LEU A 113 0.92 4.89 22.06
N VAL A 114 0.23 5.78 21.37
CA VAL A 114 0.35 7.22 21.59
C VAL A 114 -0.99 7.76 22.07
N ASN A 115 -0.94 8.53 23.14
CA ASN A 115 -2.15 9.16 23.69
C ASN A 115 -2.38 10.53 23.05
N ALA A 116 -2.63 10.51 21.74
CA ALA A 116 -2.86 11.73 20.96
C ALA A 116 -3.68 11.36 19.72
N PRO A 117 -4.43 12.32 19.17
CA PRO A 117 -5.20 12.04 17.97
C PRO A 117 -4.31 11.68 16.79
N ILE A 118 -4.81 10.76 15.95
CA ILE A 118 -4.17 10.48 14.67
C ILE A 118 -4.55 11.60 13.72
N LEU A 119 -3.54 12.18 13.08
CA LEU A 119 -3.76 13.23 12.08
C LEU A 119 -3.68 12.60 10.70
N THR A 120 -4.56 13.04 9.81
CA THR A 120 -4.60 12.50 8.46
C THR A 120 -4.37 13.61 7.45
N GLU A 121 -3.81 13.24 6.30
CA GLU A 121 -3.63 14.13 5.17
C GLU A 121 -4.25 13.44 3.97
N ASP A 122 -5.17 14.12 3.29
CA ASP A 122 -5.85 13.56 2.14
C ASP A 122 -5.06 13.92 0.88
N TRP A 123 -4.29 12.96 0.40
CA TRP A 123 -3.42 13.19 -0.76
C TRP A 123 -4.19 13.37 -2.05
N GLU A 124 -5.34 12.71 -2.19
CA GLU A 124 -6.18 12.90 -3.36
C GLU A 124 -6.80 14.29 -3.35
N GLU A 125 -7.34 14.68 -2.21
CA GLU A 125 -7.93 16.01 -2.07
C GLU A 125 -6.85 17.08 -2.13
N SER A 126 -5.66 16.80 -1.62
CA SER A 126 -4.55 17.74 -1.69
C SER A 126 -4.16 18.06 -3.12
N GLU A 127 -4.20 17.07 -4.00
CA GLU A 127 -3.90 17.30 -5.41
C GLU A 127 -4.93 18.22 -6.04
N ASP A 128 -6.18 18.01 -5.72
CA ASP A 128 -7.27 18.87 -6.18
C ASP A 128 -7.26 20.19 -5.44
N GLY A 129 -7.04 20.11 -4.13
CA GLY A 129 -7.09 21.26 -3.26
C GLY A 129 -6.00 22.27 -3.55
N ALA A 130 -4.87 21.81 -4.05
CA ALA A 130 -3.79 22.71 -4.44
C ALA A 130 -4.27 23.73 -5.47
N GLU A 131 -5.27 23.38 -6.19
CA GLU A 131 -5.86 24.28 -7.18
C GLU A 131 -6.80 25.28 -6.53
N ASP A 132 -7.45 24.85 -5.52
CA ASP A 132 -8.40 25.72 -4.85
C ASP A 132 -7.75 26.81 -4.08
N THR A 133 -7.01 26.59 -3.53
CA THR A 133 -6.44 27.19 -2.70
C THR A 133 -6.57 27.60 -1.80
N LEU A 134 -6.74 27.22 -1.53
CA LEU A 134 -6.94 26.99 -0.77
C LEU A 134 -7.46 27.33 -0.05
N HIS A 135 -7.82 27.33 0.03
CA HIS A 135 -8.56 27.51 0.63
C HIS A 135 -8.51 27.55 1.71
#